data_e9d989561967aa4448f51e4e1b0b01bd
#
_entry.id   e9d989561967aa4448f51e4e1b0b01bd
#
_cell.length_a   1.000
_cell.length_b   1.000
_cell.length_c   1.000
_cell.angle_alpha   90.00
_cell.angle_beta   90.00
_cell.angle_gamma   90.00
#
_symmetry.space_group_name_H-M   'P 1'
#
loop_
_entity.id
_entity.type
_entity.pdbx_description
1 polymer ?
#
loop_
_entity_poly.entity_id
_entity_poly.type
_entity_poly.pdbx_seq_one_letter_code
_entity_poly.pdbx_strand_id
1 'polypeptide(L)'
;VRGFLAIEAFEVRLEAIAKVDAYRRSWRLEGDTINAAEKQVVLDNVATLLESGVKLSAPGKDFQFTGRSVRFIRPDPAKGYTSDERDEIPIVEALVGITLSSSAQEVRALSVEWLWFAPEQKRLVLEIASRGKPSARYVTPDNNQVTWTLPETVAAPTLLEVPAVKHETLSFNPYLLGLAIFLVMIAAIEVIRKKQKSPAWVGWLVIVAVVCGFLAFKIKIEKVQMPGDKDLEPLTYALLRNIYHAFDFREESAIYDTLEQSVSGSLLEKIYVEIRSSLELENDGGPRVKVYEIALREAQPEASPIGAESDDVTVLANWATIGEVTHWGHTHERTNRYEARMQISPFDETWKVVGLDLLNEERVQKVSRRIANPTAVSAPSKKEEVEKPTKPEKP
;
A
#
# COMPACT_ATOMS: atom_id res chain seq x y z
N VAL A 1 10.14 11.34 -27.95
CA VAL A 1 9.54 11.20 -26.61
C VAL A 1 8.98 9.80 -26.47
N ARG A 2 9.03 9.23 -25.28
CA ARG A 2 8.34 8.00 -24.87
C ARG A 2 7.55 8.34 -23.63
N GLY A 3 6.35 7.77 -23.49
CA GLY A 3 5.46 8.00 -22.36
C GLY A 3 5.09 6.70 -21.65
N PHE A 4 4.99 6.76 -20.33
CA PHE A 4 4.58 5.68 -19.46
C PHE A 4 3.52 6.21 -18.50
N LEU A 5 2.37 5.58 -18.47
CA LEU A 5 1.24 5.97 -17.63
C LEU A 5 0.91 4.83 -16.67
N ALA A 6 1.07 5.05 -15.39
CA ALA A 6 0.61 4.14 -14.35
C ALA A 6 -0.72 4.64 -13.79
N ILE A 7 -1.75 3.79 -13.82
CA ILE A 7 -3.09 4.09 -13.30
C ILE A 7 -3.38 3.11 -12.19
N GLU A 8 -3.41 3.62 -10.99
CA GLU A 8 -3.71 2.86 -9.79
C GLU A 8 -5.03 3.35 -9.16
N ALA A 9 -5.48 2.67 -8.12
CA ALA A 9 -6.74 3.04 -7.48
C ALA A 9 -6.74 4.47 -6.93
N PHE A 10 -5.60 4.91 -6.37
CA PHE A 10 -5.49 6.19 -5.66
C PHE A 10 -4.39 7.09 -6.23
N GLU A 11 -3.81 6.74 -7.38
CA GLU A 11 -2.77 7.52 -8.04
C GLU A 11 -2.84 7.41 -9.56
N VAL A 12 -2.58 8.52 -10.22
CA VAL A 12 -2.19 8.54 -11.64
C VAL A 12 -0.79 9.10 -11.72
N ARG A 13 0.13 8.33 -12.32
CA ARG A 13 1.52 8.74 -12.52
C ARG A 13 1.87 8.68 -13.99
N LEU A 14 2.37 9.78 -14.51
CA LEU A 14 2.89 9.90 -15.86
C LEU A 14 4.41 10.04 -15.79
N GLU A 15 5.11 9.19 -16.50
CA GLU A 15 6.53 9.31 -16.74
C GLU A 15 6.80 9.51 -18.22
N ALA A 16 7.79 10.33 -18.57
CA ALA A 16 8.20 10.50 -19.94
C ALA A 16 9.73 10.60 -20.05
N ILE A 17 10.24 10.16 -21.19
CA ILE A 17 11.66 10.32 -21.54
C ILE A 17 11.76 11.07 -22.84
N ALA A 18 12.50 12.18 -22.82
CA ALA A 18 12.79 12.99 -23.99
C ALA A 18 14.29 12.96 -24.31
N LYS A 19 14.62 12.82 -25.61
CA LYS A 19 15.99 13.02 -26.11
C LYS A 19 16.20 14.49 -26.37
N VAL A 20 17.19 15.10 -25.75
CA VAL A 20 17.50 16.52 -25.89
C VAL A 20 17.94 16.87 -27.31
N ASP A 21 18.70 16.00 -27.94
CA ASP A 21 19.18 16.19 -29.32
C ASP A 21 18.05 16.47 -30.34
N ALA A 22 16.87 15.87 -30.13
CA ALA A 22 15.69 16.12 -30.97
C ALA A 22 15.20 17.58 -30.91
N TYR A 23 15.53 18.32 -29.87
CA TYR A 23 15.13 19.72 -29.64
C TYR A 23 16.30 20.70 -29.84
N ARG A 24 17.48 20.25 -30.24
CA ARG A 24 18.69 21.05 -30.37
C ARG A 24 18.45 22.36 -31.10
N ARG A 25 17.77 22.32 -32.25
CA ARG A 25 17.43 23.50 -33.04
C ARG A 25 16.41 24.41 -32.35
N SER A 26 15.36 23.84 -31.82
CA SER A 26 14.28 24.58 -31.16
C SER A 26 14.75 25.32 -29.92
N TRP A 27 15.67 24.73 -29.17
CA TRP A 27 16.22 25.29 -27.92
C TRP A 27 17.52 26.04 -28.13
N ARG A 28 18.01 26.15 -29.42
CA ARG A 28 19.23 26.85 -29.78
C ARG A 28 20.46 26.40 -28.97
N LEU A 29 20.57 25.10 -28.76
CA LEU A 29 21.73 24.53 -28.07
C LEU A 29 22.94 24.56 -29.00
N GLU A 30 23.97 25.33 -28.62
CA GLU A 30 25.22 25.47 -29.34
C GLU A 30 26.26 24.47 -28.78
N GLY A 31 27.15 23.96 -29.64
CA GLY A 31 28.17 22.99 -29.20
C GLY A 31 27.69 21.53 -29.22
N ASP A 32 28.48 20.61 -28.70
CA ASP A 32 28.22 19.19 -28.69
C ASP A 32 27.94 18.64 -27.28
N THR A 33 28.10 19.48 -26.26
CA THR A 33 27.83 19.15 -24.85
C THR A 33 26.87 20.16 -24.22
N ILE A 34 26.18 19.75 -23.17
CA ILE A 34 25.35 20.58 -22.31
C ILE A 34 26.13 20.83 -21.03
N ASN A 35 26.48 22.07 -20.76
CA ASN A 35 27.18 22.48 -19.55
C ASN A 35 26.18 22.76 -18.39
N ALA A 36 26.69 23.04 -17.20
CA ALA A 36 25.90 23.26 -15.99
C ALA A 36 24.85 24.40 -16.14
N ALA A 37 25.16 25.47 -16.84
CA ALA A 37 24.23 26.60 -17.07
C ALA A 37 23.12 26.23 -18.05
N GLU A 38 23.45 25.49 -19.09
CA GLU A 38 22.50 25.03 -20.10
C GLU A 38 21.55 23.95 -19.57
N LYS A 39 22.01 23.14 -18.58
CA LYS A 39 21.15 22.12 -17.96
C LYS A 39 19.86 22.72 -17.44
N GLN A 40 19.93 23.80 -16.67
CA GLN A 40 18.73 24.43 -16.11
C GLN A 40 17.78 24.93 -17.20
N VAL A 41 18.32 25.55 -18.25
CA VAL A 41 17.54 26.01 -19.41
C VAL A 41 16.83 24.85 -20.10
N VAL A 42 17.49 23.72 -20.27
CA VAL A 42 16.89 22.51 -20.87
C VAL A 42 15.77 21.97 -19.98
N LEU A 43 15.99 21.88 -18.66
CA LEU A 43 14.96 21.40 -17.73
C LEU A 43 13.73 22.33 -17.71
N ASP A 44 13.92 23.64 -17.73
CA ASP A 44 12.83 24.63 -17.77
C ASP A 44 12.04 24.54 -19.10
N ASN A 45 12.73 24.37 -20.23
CA ASN A 45 12.08 24.17 -21.52
C ASN A 45 11.23 22.89 -21.56
N VAL A 46 11.77 21.78 -21.01
CA VAL A 46 11.02 20.51 -20.90
C VAL A 46 9.82 20.69 -19.99
N ALA A 47 9.99 21.39 -18.89
CA ALA A 47 8.93 21.69 -17.95
C ALA A 47 7.75 22.44 -18.62
N THR A 48 8.07 23.46 -19.41
CA THR A 48 7.08 24.26 -20.14
C THR A 48 6.34 23.43 -21.19
N LEU A 49 7.07 22.59 -21.95
CA LEU A 49 6.47 21.70 -22.93
C LEU A 49 5.50 20.69 -22.30
N LEU A 50 5.79 20.27 -21.08
CA LEU A 50 4.97 19.32 -20.37
C LEU A 50 3.65 19.93 -19.91
N GLU A 51 3.67 21.14 -19.36
CA GLU A 51 2.48 21.83 -18.85
C GLU A 51 1.42 22.04 -19.94
N SER A 52 1.86 22.31 -21.16
CA SER A 52 0.97 22.48 -22.32
C SER A 52 0.74 21.20 -23.11
N GLY A 53 1.59 20.21 -22.94
CA GLY A 53 1.73 19.08 -23.85
C GLY A 53 1.03 17.81 -23.41
N VAL A 54 0.55 17.71 -22.16
CA VAL A 54 -0.18 16.52 -21.70
C VAL A 54 -1.29 16.93 -20.76
N LYS A 55 -2.52 16.52 -21.09
CA LYS A 55 -3.69 16.74 -20.25
C LYS A 55 -4.29 15.41 -19.84
N LEU A 56 -4.60 15.28 -18.57
CA LEU A 56 -5.32 14.14 -18.02
C LEU A 56 -6.69 14.59 -17.53
N SER A 57 -7.72 13.83 -17.86
CA SER A 57 -9.08 14.06 -17.36
C SER A 57 -9.78 12.75 -17.03
N ALA A 58 -10.64 12.79 -16.02
CA ALA A 58 -11.60 11.75 -15.72
C ALA A 58 -13.02 12.31 -15.92
N PRO A 59 -14.07 11.48 -15.99
CA PRO A 59 -15.43 11.96 -16.08
C PRO A 59 -15.75 12.98 -15.00
N GLY A 60 -15.99 14.23 -15.39
CA GLY A 60 -16.36 15.34 -14.50
C GLY A 60 -15.21 15.97 -13.69
N LYS A 61 -13.95 15.60 -13.93
CA LYS A 61 -12.79 16.13 -13.19
C LYS A 61 -11.54 16.16 -14.06
N ASP A 62 -10.87 17.31 -14.08
CA ASP A 62 -9.51 17.41 -14.60
C ASP A 62 -8.50 17.01 -13.52
N PHE A 63 -7.49 16.25 -13.88
CA PHE A 63 -6.40 15.91 -12.99
C PHE A 63 -5.38 17.03 -12.97
N GLN A 64 -4.99 17.42 -11.75
CA GLN A 64 -3.85 18.30 -11.54
C GLN A 64 -2.70 17.49 -10.95
N PHE A 65 -1.53 17.65 -11.52
CA PHE A 65 -0.34 17.02 -10.99
C PHE A 65 0.13 17.76 -9.74
N THR A 66 0.26 17.03 -8.64
CA THR A 66 0.74 17.54 -7.35
C THR A 66 2.22 17.27 -7.15
N GLY A 67 2.73 16.18 -7.72
CA GLY A 67 4.15 15.85 -7.71
C GLY A 67 4.76 16.04 -9.10
N ARG A 68 5.95 16.66 -9.15
CA ARG A 68 6.67 16.91 -10.40
C ARG A 68 8.17 16.77 -10.19
N SER A 69 8.82 15.98 -11.05
CA SER A 69 10.27 15.91 -11.13
C SER A 69 10.70 15.94 -12.59
N VAL A 70 11.71 16.75 -12.90
CA VAL A 70 12.35 16.85 -14.23
C VAL A 70 13.85 16.82 -14.01
N ARG A 71 14.54 15.84 -14.61
CA ARG A 71 15.98 15.66 -14.40
C ARG A 71 16.67 15.01 -15.59
N PHE A 72 17.98 15.22 -15.70
CA PHE A 72 18.78 14.44 -16.62
C PHE A 72 18.91 13.01 -16.12
N ILE A 73 18.79 12.06 -17.06
CA ILE A 73 18.91 10.63 -16.80
C ILE A 73 19.83 9.97 -17.79
N ARG A 74 20.38 8.83 -17.42
CA ARG A 74 21.18 7.97 -18.29
C ARG A 74 20.74 6.51 -18.16
N PRO A 75 20.88 5.72 -19.24
CA PRO A 75 20.64 4.28 -19.16
C PRO A 75 21.56 3.61 -18.16
N ASP A 76 21.01 2.71 -17.36
CA ASP A 76 21.73 1.84 -16.42
C ASP A 76 21.31 0.39 -16.67
N PRO A 77 22.24 -0.55 -16.90
CA PRO A 77 21.91 -1.94 -17.22
C PRO A 77 21.15 -2.66 -16.11
N ALA A 78 21.38 -2.28 -14.83
CA ALA A 78 20.77 -2.94 -13.67
C ALA A 78 19.47 -2.26 -13.23
N LYS A 79 19.38 -0.93 -13.40
CA LYS A 79 18.26 -0.10 -12.88
C LYS A 79 17.36 0.43 -13.99
N GLY A 80 17.68 0.19 -15.27
CA GLY A 80 17.00 0.78 -16.42
C GLY A 80 17.48 2.21 -16.69
N TYR A 81 17.25 3.12 -15.76
CA TYR A 81 17.73 4.51 -15.82
C TYR A 81 18.15 4.97 -14.43
N THR A 82 19.11 5.91 -14.39
CA THR A 82 19.58 6.58 -13.19
C THR A 82 19.81 8.07 -13.48
N SER A 83 19.87 8.91 -12.46
CA SER A 83 20.23 10.32 -12.62
C SER A 83 21.58 10.49 -13.31
N ASP A 84 21.67 11.47 -14.20
CA ASP A 84 22.91 11.84 -14.86
C ASP A 84 23.47 13.11 -14.21
N GLU A 85 24.44 12.91 -13.34
CA GLU A 85 25.07 13.98 -12.54
C GLU A 85 26.37 14.51 -13.17
N ARG A 86 26.76 14.04 -14.39
CA ARG A 86 27.94 14.52 -15.06
C ARG A 86 27.89 16.03 -15.26
N ASP A 87 28.98 16.74 -15.05
CA ASP A 87 29.03 18.21 -15.22
C ASP A 87 28.72 18.63 -16.67
N GLU A 88 29.24 17.89 -17.61
CA GLU A 88 28.96 18.04 -19.03
C GLU A 88 28.34 16.77 -19.62
N ILE A 89 27.25 16.92 -20.37
CA ILE A 89 26.53 15.81 -20.99
C ILE A 89 26.58 15.98 -22.50
N PRO A 90 27.10 15.01 -23.28
CA PRO A 90 27.01 15.06 -24.73
C PRO A 90 25.54 15.16 -25.18
N ILE A 91 25.20 16.13 -26.04
CA ILE A 91 23.81 16.38 -26.46
C ILE A 91 23.16 15.13 -27.04
N VAL A 92 23.90 14.34 -27.82
CA VAL A 92 23.41 13.09 -28.44
C VAL A 92 23.06 11.99 -27.43
N GLU A 93 23.67 12.03 -26.23
CA GLU A 93 23.39 11.09 -25.13
C GLU A 93 22.36 11.65 -24.14
N ALA A 94 22.13 12.96 -24.17
CA ALA A 94 21.32 13.64 -23.18
C ALA A 94 19.86 13.20 -23.22
N LEU A 95 19.40 12.63 -22.12
CA LEU A 95 18.02 12.26 -21.88
C LEU A 95 17.48 13.04 -20.69
N VAL A 96 16.25 13.50 -20.80
CA VAL A 96 15.51 14.08 -19.69
C VAL A 96 14.38 13.14 -19.31
N GLY A 97 14.37 12.72 -18.07
CA GLY A 97 13.29 11.96 -17.44
C GLY A 97 12.34 12.92 -16.72
N ILE A 98 11.06 12.71 -16.92
CA ILE A 98 9.98 13.48 -16.33
C ILE A 98 9.10 12.53 -15.54
N THR A 99 8.73 12.93 -14.34
CA THR A 99 7.73 12.25 -13.52
C THR A 99 6.69 13.26 -13.06
N LEU A 100 5.45 12.93 -13.29
CA LEU A 100 4.29 13.67 -12.79
C LEU A 100 3.41 12.70 -12.03
N SER A 101 2.95 13.09 -10.85
CA SER A 101 2.01 12.30 -10.05
C SER A 101 0.82 13.14 -9.62
N SER A 102 -0.33 12.50 -9.51
CA SER A 102 -1.55 13.08 -8.97
C SER A 102 -2.20 12.08 -8.04
N SER A 103 -2.53 12.51 -6.82
CA SER A 103 -3.41 11.74 -5.96
C SER A 103 -4.82 11.69 -6.56
N ALA A 104 -5.48 10.59 -6.41
CA ALA A 104 -6.83 10.38 -6.94
C ALA A 104 -7.67 9.60 -5.94
N GLN A 105 -8.98 9.83 -5.96
CA GLN A 105 -9.94 8.90 -5.39
C GLN A 105 -10.30 7.91 -6.50
N GLU A 106 -10.41 6.67 -6.21
CA GLU A 106 -10.67 5.53 -7.10
C GLU A 106 -10.80 5.84 -8.61
N VAL A 107 -9.68 5.70 -9.35
CA VAL A 107 -9.67 5.97 -10.79
C VAL A 107 -10.30 4.81 -11.54
N ARG A 108 -11.46 5.03 -12.15
CA ARG A 108 -12.15 4.02 -12.97
C ARG A 108 -12.11 4.32 -14.47
N ALA A 109 -11.94 5.58 -14.84
CA ALA A 109 -11.78 5.99 -16.22
C ALA A 109 -10.82 7.17 -16.31
N LEU A 110 -10.03 7.21 -17.36
CA LEU A 110 -9.05 8.26 -17.63
C LEU A 110 -8.97 8.54 -19.12
N SER A 111 -8.91 9.81 -19.49
CA SER A 111 -8.58 10.27 -20.83
C SER A 111 -7.26 11.02 -20.79
N VAL A 112 -6.38 10.71 -21.71
CA VAL A 112 -5.08 11.36 -21.91
C VAL A 112 -5.12 12.04 -23.25
N GLU A 113 -4.93 13.36 -23.28
CA GLU A 113 -4.64 14.11 -24.49
C GLU A 113 -3.14 14.39 -24.52
N TRP A 114 -2.44 13.84 -25.52
CA TRP A 114 -1.01 13.97 -25.68
C TRP A 114 -0.65 14.87 -26.84
N LEU A 115 -0.17 16.06 -26.56
CA LEU A 115 0.22 17.07 -27.55
C LEU A 115 1.73 17.21 -27.67
N TRP A 116 2.50 16.60 -26.78
CA TRP A 116 3.94 16.74 -26.75
C TRP A 116 4.64 15.71 -27.64
N PHE A 117 5.01 16.11 -28.81
CA PHE A 117 5.84 15.34 -29.73
C PHE A 117 7.18 16.05 -29.93
N ALA A 118 8.26 15.28 -30.06
CA ALA A 118 9.53 15.84 -30.47
C ALA A 118 9.42 16.33 -31.94
N PRO A 119 10.21 17.35 -32.37
CA PRO A 119 10.29 17.73 -33.76
C PRO A 119 10.47 16.50 -34.66
N GLU A 120 9.71 16.43 -35.75
CA GLU A 120 9.72 15.31 -36.71
C GLU A 120 9.18 13.97 -36.18
N GLN A 121 8.79 13.88 -34.92
CA GLN A 121 8.20 12.69 -34.35
C GLN A 121 6.75 12.50 -34.81
N LYS A 122 6.51 11.52 -35.67
CA LYS A 122 5.18 11.24 -36.23
C LYS A 122 4.32 10.40 -35.34
N ARG A 123 4.92 9.65 -34.42
CA ARG A 123 4.22 8.78 -33.46
C ARG A 123 5.06 8.56 -32.20
N LEU A 124 4.40 8.32 -31.10
CA LEU A 124 5.01 7.82 -29.88
C LEU A 124 4.28 6.57 -29.38
N VAL A 125 4.93 5.81 -28.53
CA VAL A 125 4.31 4.74 -27.78
C VAL A 125 3.99 5.26 -26.38
N LEU A 126 2.72 5.21 -26.00
CA LEU A 126 2.28 5.40 -24.62
C LEU A 126 2.04 4.02 -24.00
N GLU A 127 2.90 3.64 -23.09
CA GLU A 127 2.78 2.42 -22.34
C GLU A 127 1.88 2.71 -21.13
N ILE A 128 0.83 1.91 -20.94
CA ILE A 128 -0.14 2.08 -19.87
C ILE A 128 -0.08 0.84 -18.99
N ALA A 129 0.29 1.02 -17.74
CA ALA A 129 0.20 0.01 -16.71
C ALA A 129 -0.98 0.32 -15.79
N SER A 130 -1.90 -0.62 -15.65
CA SER A 130 -3.01 -0.49 -14.73
C SER A 130 -3.13 -1.75 -13.91
N ARG A 131 -3.01 -1.61 -12.59
CA ARG A 131 -3.07 -2.72 -11.64
C ARG A 131 -2.22 -3.92 -12.09
N GLY A 132 -0.97 -3.65 -12.47
CA GLY A 132 -0.01 -4.64 -12.89
C GLY A 132 -0.21 -5.22 -14.30
N LYS A 133 -1.21 -4.73 -15.08
CA LYS A 133 -1.44 -5.19 -16.45
C LYS A 133 -0.96 -4.13 -17.46
N PRO A 134 0.17 -4.37 -18.14
CA PRO A 134 0.68 -3.43 -19.13
C PRO A 134 -0.09 -3.53 -20.44
N SER A 135 -0.28 -2.39 -21.07
CA SER A 135 -0.77 -2.25 -22.45
C SER A 135 -0.03 -1.12 -23.13
N ALA A 136 -0.02 -1.09 -24.46
CA ALA A 136 0.61 -0.01 -25.21
C ALA A 136 -0.36 0.56 -26.24
N ARG A 137 -0.27 1.87 -26.46
CA ARG A 137 -1.04 2.60 -27.46
C ARG A 137 -0.10 3.43 -28.32
N TYR A 138 -0.36 3.45 -29.61
CA TYR A 138 0.29 4.41 -30.50
C TYR A 138 -0.49 5.72 -30.49
N VAL A 139 0.23 6.80 -30.27
CA VAL A 139 -0.30 8.17 -30.28
C VAL A 139 0.38 8.94 -31.41
N THR A 140 -0.41 9.69 -32.18
CA THR A 140 0.07 10.54 -33.30
C THR A 140 -0.50 11.94 -33.14
N PRO A 141 0.09 12.97 -33.76
CA PRO A 141 -0.48 14.33 -33.73
C PRO A 141 -1.95 14.40 -34.16
N ASP A 142 -2.36 13.55 -35.11
CA ASP A 142 -3.75 13.51 -35.61
C ASP A 142 -4.67 12.65 -34.80
N ASN A 143 -4.11 11.73 -33.97
CA ASN A 143 -4.85 10.86 -33.05
C ASN A 143 -4.11 10.83 -31.71
N ASN A 144 -4.29 11.91 -30.95
CA ASN A 144 -3.55 12.22 -29.74
C ASN A 144 -4.31 11.91 -28.44
N GLN A 145 -5.52 11.36 -28.54
CA GLN A 145 -6.33 11.00 -27.40
C GLN A 145 -6.31 9.51 -27.13
N VAL A 146 -6.13 9.15 -25.88
CA VAL A 146 -6.18 7.77 -25.38
C VAL A 146 -7.14 7.71 -24.21
N THR A 147 -8.14 6.85 -24.30
CA THR A 147 -9.06 6.57 -23.20
C THR A 147 -8.73 5.23 -22.57
N TRP A 148 -8.81 5.18 -21.27
CA TRP A 148 -8.69 3.96 -20.48
C TRP A 148 -9.88 3.85 -19.53
N THR A 149 -10.41 2.63 -19.39
CA THR A 149 -11.49 2.32 -18.45
C THR A 149 -11.16 1.05 -17.69
N LEU A 150 -11.45 1.06 -16.40
CA LEU A 150 -11.34 -0.12 -15.57
C LEU A 150 -12.56 -1.01 -15.79
N PRO A 151 -12.39 -2.33 -16.02
CA PRO A 151 -13.53 -3.24 -16.07
C PRO A 151 -14.36 -3.18 -14.78
N GLU A 152 -15.68 -3.21 -14.88
CA GLU A 152 -16.59 -3.16 -13.72
C GLU A 152 -16.37 -4.33 -12.74
N THR A 153 -15.86 -5.45 -13.24
CA THR A 153 -15.56 -6.65 -12.45
C THR A 153 -14.38 -6.46 -11.48
N VAL A 154 -13.62 -5.38 -11.62
CA VAL A 154 -12.46 -5.12 -10.76
C VAL A 154 -12.89 -4.20 -9.62
N ALA A 155 -12.93 -4.76 -8.40
CA ALA A 155 -13.23 -3.99 -7.20
C ALA A 155 -12.06 -3.06 -6.82
N ALA A 156 -12.39 -1.95 -6.15
CA ALA A 156 -11.38 -1.14 -5.47
C ALA A 156 -10.72 -1.96 -4.35
N PRO A 157 -9.43 -1.73 -4.08
CA PRO A 157 -8.82 -2.28 -2.87
C PRO A 157 -9.55 -1.70 -1.66
N THR A 158 -9.92 -2.57 -0.74
CA THR A 158 -10.59 -2.21 0.51
C THR A 158 -9.84 -2.78 1.69
N LEU A 159 -10.02 -2.17 2.85
CA LEU A 159 -9.54 -2.71 4.11
C LEU A 159 -10.21 -4.06 4.40
N LEU A 160 -9.47 -4.96 4.99
CA LEU A 160 -10.03 -6.19 5.54
C LEU A 160 -10.62 -5.91 6.92
N GLU A 161 -11.73 -6.57 7.19
CA GLU A 161 -12.32 -6.55 8.53
C GLU A 161 -11.38 -7.29 9.50
N VAL A 162 -10.97 -6.58 10.55
CA VAL A 162 -10.17 -7.16 11.63
C VAL A 162 -11.12 -7.92 12.54
N PRO A 163 -10.82 -9.19 12.92
CA PRO A 163 -11.64 -9.92 13.86
C PRO A 163 -11.91 -9.13 15.13
N ALA A 164 -13.17 -9.10 15.59
CA ALA A 164 -13.57 -8.33 16.75
C ALA A 164 -12.96 -8.90 18.04
N VAL A 165 -12.70 -8.01 19.00
CA VAL A 165 -12.32 -8.41 20.37
C VAL A 165 -13.50 -9.09 21.03
N LYS A 166 -13.29 -10.29 21.54
CA LYS A 166 -14.31 -11.03 22.31
C LYS A 166 -14.09 -10.80 23.79
N HIS A 167 -15.17 -10.55 24.51
CA HIS A 167 -15.15 -10.39 25.96
C HIS A 167 -15.80 -11.60 26.64
N GLU A 168 -15.09 -12.20 27.56
CA GLU A 168 -15.67 -13.17 28.46
C GLU A 168 -16.17 -12.48 29.72
N THR A 169 -17.46 -12.65 30.03
CA THR A 169 -18.00 -12.23 31.31
C THR A 169 -17.84 -13.35 32.31
N LEU A 170 -16.88 -13.21 33.20
CA LEU A 170 -16.79 -14.10 34.37
C LEU A 170 -17.92 -13.72 35.32
N SER A 171 -19.03 -14.42 35.23
CA SER A 171 -20.07 -14.31 36.24
C SER A 171 -19.69 -15.17 37.43
N PHE A 172 -19.21 -14.56 38.49
CA PHE A 172 -19.16 -15.24 39.77
C PHE A 172 -20.58 -15.61 40.19
N ASN A 173 -20.83 -16.88 40.57
CA ASN A 173 -22.10 -17.25 41.14
C ASN A 173 -22.15 -16.68 42.57
N PRO A 174 -22.86 -15.56 42.78
CA PRO A 174 -22.83 -14.83 44.05
C PRO A 174 -23.48 -15.59 45.17
N TYR A 175 -24.34 -16.56 44.82
CA TYR A 175 -25.00 -17.41 45.80
C TYR A 175 -23.99 -18.37 46.48
N LEU A 176 -23.02 -18.90 45.77
CA LEU A 176 -21.97 -19.75 46.33
C LEU A 176 -21.02 -18.95 47.20
N LEU A 177 -20.63 -17.75 46.83
CA LEU A 177 -19.80 -16.88 47.64
C LEU A 177 -20.56 -16.40 48.90
N GLY A 178 -21.81 -15.99 48.76
CA GLY A 178 -22.66 -15.60 49.87
C GLY A 178 -22.93 -16.77 50.84
N LEU A 179 -23.15 -17.95 50.29
CA LEU A 179 -23.30 -19.18 51.10
C LEU A 179 -22.02 -19.53 51.86
N ALA A 180 -20.85 -19.43 51.22
CA ALA A 180 -19.56 -19.67 51.87
C ALA A 180 -19.30 -18.69 53.01
N ILE A 181 -19.54 -17.39 52.80
CA ILE A 181 -19.41 -16.38 53.84
C ILE A 181 -20.41 -16.62 54.96
N PHE A 182 -21.65 -16.99 54.64
CA PHE A 182 -22.69 -17.31 55.63
C PHE A 182 -22.32 -18.54 56.47
N LEU A 183 -21.80 -19.60 55.87
CA LEU A 183 -21.34 -20.79 56.58
C LEU A 183 -20.13 -20.51 57.50
N VAL A 184 -19.18 -19.71 57.06
CA VAL A 184 -18.04 -19.26 57.87
C VAL A 184 -18.53 -18.43 59.07
N MET A 185 -19.55 -17.61 58.87
CA MET A 185 -20.16 -16.81 59.93
C MET A 185 -20.90 -17.65 60.96
N ILE A 186 -21.71 -18.66 60.51
CA ILE A 186 -22.36 -19.59 61.43
C ILE A 186 -21.31 -20.32 62.27
N ALA A 187 -20.23 -20.79 61.64
CA ALA A 187 -19.14 -21.44 62.34
C ALA A 187 -18.47 -20.53 63.38
N ALA A 188 -18.25 -19.25 63.03
CA ALA A 188 -17.69 -18.27 63.97
C ALA A 188 -18.64 -17.98 65.12
N ILE A 189 -19.94 -17.85 64.86
CA ILE A 189 -20.97 -17.65 65.87
C ILE A 189 -21.04 -18.86 66.86
N GLU A 190 -21.01 -20.07 66.35
CA GLU A 190 -20.99 -21.30 67.16
C GLU A 190 -19.76 -21.37 68.09
N VAL A 191 -18.58 -21.01 67.57
CA VAL A 191 -17.34 -20.95 68.35
C VAL A 191 -17.40 -19.92 69.49
N ILE A 192 -18.00 -18.75 69.20
CA ILE A 192 -18.14 -17.65 70.16
C ILE A 192 -19.23 -18.00 71.24
N ARG A 193 -20.35 -18.57 70.77
CA ARG A 193 -21.48 -18.94 71.68
C ARG A 193 -21.12 -19.93 72.74
N LYS A 194 -20.17 -20.82 72.45
CA LYS A 194 -19.66 -21.79 73.43
C LYS A 194 -18.78 -21.16 74.50
N LYS A 195 -18.35 -19.94 74.38
CA LYS A 195 -17.44 -19.26 75.31
C LYS A 195 -17.98 -18.02 76.01
N GLN A 196 -18.99 -17.29 75.47
CA GLN A 196 -19.53 -16.07 76.06
C GLN A 196 -20.88 -15.67 75.45
N LYS A 197 -21.74 -14.85 76.23
CA LYS A 197 -22.97 -14.24 75.69
C LYS A 197 -22.64 -13.37 74.46
N SER A 198 -23.36 -13.55 73.33
CA SER A 198 -23.10 -12.92 72.09
C SER A 198 -23.09 -11.41 72.19
N PRO A 199 -21.97 -10.69 71.91
CA PRO A 199 -21.91 -9.23 71.94
C PRO A 199 -22.59 -8.65 70.66
N ALA A 200 -23.13 -7.46 70.77
CA ALA A 200 -23.86 -6.75 69.67
C ALA A 200 -23.09 -6.65 68.34
N TRP A 201 -21.75 -6.77 68.34
CA TRP A 201 -20.92 -6.69 67.15
C TRP A 201 -21.11 -7.94 66.20
N VAL A 202 -21.62 -9.05 66.71
CA VAL A 202 -21.92 -10.24 65.89
C VAL A 202 -23.07 -9.96 64.92
N GLY A 203 -24.05 -9.15 65.33
CA GLY A 203 -25.10 -8.69 64.45
C GLY A 203 -24.58 -7.80 63.31
N TRP A 204 -23.57 -6.98 63.58
CA TRP A 204 -22.92 -6.16 62.58
C TRP A 204 -22.14 -6.99 61.54
N LEU A 205 -21.48 -8.07 61.98
CA LEU A 205 -20.78 -8.98 61.06
C LEU A 205 -21.75 -9.68 60.10
N VAL A 206 -22.96 -10.04 60.56
CA VAL A 206 -23.99 -10.62 59.69
C VAL A 206 -24.46 -9.62 58.66
N ILE A 207 -24.68 -8.37 59.07
CA ILE A 207 -25.10 -7.29 58.15
C ILE A 207 -24.00 -7.00 57.10
N VAL A 208 -22.75 -6.92 57.53
CA VAL A 208 -21.60 -6.72 56.61
C VAL A 208 -21.47 -7.86 55.62
N ALA A 209 -21.63 -9.12 56.06
CA ALA A 209 -21.57 -10.26 55.15
C ALA A 209 -22.70 -10.28 54.10
N VAL A 210 -23.92 -9.90 54.53
CA VAL A 210 -25.06 -9.77 53.60
C VAL A 210 -24.83 -8.66 52.63
N VAL A 211 -24.29 -7.50 53.07
CA VAL A 211 -23.96 -6.37 52.19
C VAL A 211 -22.82 -6.75 51.23
N CYS A 212 -21.78 -7.41 51.70
CA CYS A 212 -20.70 -7.90 50.82
C CYS A 212 -21.19 -8.93 49.81
N GLY A 213 -22.07 -9.85 50.19
CA GLY A 213 -22.72 -10.80 49.28
C GLY A 213 -23.58 -10.10 48.25
N PHE A 214 -24.28 -9.05 48.61
CA PHE A 214 -25.11 -8.26 47.70
C PHE A 214 -24.27 -7.40 46.73
N LEU A 215 -23.13 -6.89 47.18
CA LEU A 215 -22.17 -6.17 46.34
C LEU A 215 -21.43 -7.13 45.39
N ALA A 216 -21.07 -8.31 45.84
CA ALA A 216 -20.48 -9.35 44.99
C ALA A 216 -21.42 -9.80 43.87
N PHE A 217 -22.73 -9.64 44.04
CA PHE A 217 -23.76 -9.93 43.04
C PHE A 217 -23.70 -9.03 41.81
N LYS A 218 -23.08 -7.85 41.88
CA LYS A 218 -23.07 -6.84 40.79
C LYS A 218 -21.72 -6.66 40.10
N ILE A 219 -20.68 -7.34 40.50
CA ILE A 219 -19.35 -7.23 39.90
C ILE A 219 -19.29 -8.18 38.70
N LYS A 220 -19.54 -7.67 37.49
CA LYS A 220 -19.18 -8.32 36.23
C LYS A 220 -17.74 -7.98 35.96
N ILE A 221 -16.87 -8.99 35.94
CA ILE A 221 -15.51 -8.83 35.45
C ILE A 221 -15.55 -9.21 33.97
N GLU A 222 -15.44 -8.22 33.13
CA GLU A 222 -15.21 -8.42 31.70
C GLU A 222 -13.71 -8.61 31.49
N LYS A 223 -13.34 -9.74 30.91
CA LYS A 223 -11.97 -10.06 30.56
C LYS A 223 -11.90 -10.23 29.05
N VAL A 224 -10.88 -9.64 28.42
CA VAL A 224 -10.60 -9.88 27.00
C VAL A 224 -10.29 -11.36 26.79
N GLN A 225 -11.01 -11.98 25.87
CA GLN A 225 -10.72 -13.33 25.43
C GLN A 225 -9.57 -13.29 24.44
N MET A 226 -8.43 -13.85 24.82
CA MET A 226 -7.28 -13.95 23.93
C MET A 226 -7.62 -14.77 22.67
N PRO A 227 -7.14 -14.35 21.48
CA PRO A 227 -7.32 -15.14 20.28
C PRO A 227 -6.66 -16.50 20.42
N GLY A 228 -7.38 -17.55 20.07
CA GLY A 228 -6.81 -18.90 20.01
C GLY A 228 -5.87 -19.06 18.81
N ASP A 229 -5.05 -20.12 18.80
CA ASP A 229 -4.08 -20.37 17.72
C ASP A 229 -4.70 -20.30 16.32
N LYS A 230 -5.96 -20.74 16.17
CA LYS A 230 -6.69 -20.69 14.88
C LYS A 230 -7.15 -19.29 14.49
N ASP A 231 -7.29 -18.38 15.44
CA ASP A 231 -7.73 -17.00 15.21
C ASP A 231 -6.53 -16.06 14.94
N LEU A 232 -5.30 -16.46 15.30
CA LEU A 232 -4.10 -15.63 15.12
C LEU A 232 -3.72 -15.42 13.68
N GLU A 233 -3.82 -16.44 12.83
CA GLU A 233 -3.47 -16.34 11.42
C GLU A 233 -4.38 -15.32 10.68
N PRO A 234 -5.74 -15.43 10.72
CA PRO A 234 -6.62 -14.46 10.09
C PRO A 234 -6.49 -13.06 10.68
N LEU A 235 -6.28 -12.94 11.99
CA LEU A 235 -6.04 -11.66 12.67
C LEU A 235 -4.76 -10.99 12.15
N THR A 236 -3.64 -11.71 12.20
CA THR A 236 -2.34 -11.20 11.74
C THR A 236 -2.38 -10.84 10.26
N TYR A 237 -3.03 -11.67 9.43
CA TYR A 237 -3.19 -11.39 8.00
C TYR A 237 -3.99 -10.12 7.75
N ALA A 238 -5.12 -9.93 8.43
CA ALA A 238 -5.96 -8.74 8.27
C ALA A 238 -5.19 -7.46 8.66
N LEU A 239 -4.49 -7.49 9.80
CA LEU A 239 -3.68 -6.36 10.27
C LEU A 239 -2.54 -6.02 9.29
N LEU A 240 -1.77 -7.01 8.86
CA LEU A 240 -0.70 -6.82 7.88
C LEU A 240 -1.26 -6.27 6.56
N ARG A 241 -2.34 -6.85 6.05
CA ARG A 241 -2.96 -6.42 4.79
C ARG A 241 -3.41 -4.96 4.84
N ASN A 242 -3.98 -4.54 5.95
CA ASN A 242 -4.42 -3.16 6.16
C ASN A 242 -3.24 -2.20 6.27
N ILE A 243 -2.16 -2.59 6.97
CA ILE A 243 -0.93 -1.79 7.05
C ILE A 243 -0.36 -1.56 5.65
N TYR A 244 -0.21 -2.61 4.84
CA TYR A 244 0.31 -2.47 3.48
C TYR A 244 -0.64 -1.71 2.55
N HIS A 245 -1.95 -1.74 2.82
CA HIS A 245 -2.93 -0.96 2.04
C HIS A 245 -2.73 0.56 2.21
N ALA A 246 -2.22 1.01 3.35
CA ALA A 246 -1.89 2.42 3.56
C ALA A 246 -0.85 2.96 2.55
N PHE A 247 0.02 2.09 2.01
CA PHE A 247 0.99 2.46 0.98
C PHE A 247 0.36 2.71 -0.41
N ASP A 248 -0.89 2.35 -0.62
CA ASP A 248 -1.60 2.63 -1.87
C ASP A 248 -2.03 4.10 -1.97
N PHE A 249 -2.19 4.79 -0.84
CA PHE A 249 -2.61 6.19 -0.79
C PHE A 249 -1.44 7.16 -1.03
N ARG A 250 -1.78 8.38 -1.44
CA ARG A 250 -0.84 9.49 -1.67
C ARG A 250 -1.14 10.70 -0.81
N GLU A 251 -2.35 10.78 -0.27
CA GLU A 251 -2.80 11.84 0.61
C GLU A 251 -2.48 11.49 2.06
N GLU A 252 -1.85 12.40 2.77
CA GLU A 252 -1.35 12.19 4.14
C GLU A 252 -2.47 11.79 5.11
N SER A 253 -3.63 12.44 5.02
CA SER A 253 -4.79 12.11 5.86
C SER A 253 -5.27 10.67 5.61
N ALA A 254 -5.37 10.26 4.34
CA ALA A 254 -5.82 8.92 3.98
C ALA A 254 -4.83 7.83 4.44
N ILE A 255 -3.53 8.11 4.39
CA ILE A 255 -2.49 7.20 4.89
C ILE A 255 -2.64 7.03 6.40
N TYR A 256 -2.75 8.14 7.13
CA TYR A 256 -2.86 8.13 8.59
C TYR A 256 -4.14 7.43 9.06
N ASP A 257 -5.29 7.82 8.51
CA ASP A 257 -6.59 7.26 8.86
C ASP A 257 -6.68 5.75 8.57
N THR A 258 -6.01 5.30 7.49
CA THR A 258 -5.94 3.88 7.16
C THR A 258 -5.05 3.11 8.14
N LEU A 259 -3.88 3.66 8.49
CA LEU A 259 -2.98 3.04 9.46
C LEU A 259 -3.62 2.95 10.85
N GLU A 260 -4.30 4.03 11.29
CA GLU A 260 -4.92 4.10 12.61
C GLU A 260 -5.94 2.97 12.85
N GLN A 261 -6.55 2.43 11.81
CA GLN A 261 -7.48 1.30 11.93
C GLN A 261 -6.81 0.00 12.38
N SER A 262 -5.52 -0.16 12.11
CA SER A 262 -4.81 -1.42 12.38
C SER A 262 -3.53 -1.27 13.22
N VAL A 263 -3.11 -0.02 13.47
CA VAL A 263 -1.88 0.29 14.21
C VAL A 263 -2.16 1.35 15.25
N SER A 264 -1.42 1.35 16.35
CA SER A 264 -1.54 2.36 17.41
C SER A 264 -0.19 2.67 18.06
N GLY A 265 -0.18 3.73 18.86
CA GLY A 265 0.99 4.17 19.63
C GLY A 265 2.15 4.66 18.75
N SER A 266 3.36 4.51 19.26
CA SER A 266 4.58 4.97 18.57
C SER A 266 4.87 4.24 17.25
N LEU A 267 4.28 3.07 17.05
CA LEU A 267 4.42 2.30 15.81
C LEU A 267 3.67 2.98 14.65
N LEU A 268 2.50 3.54 14.91
CA LEU A 268 1.73 4.30 13.93
C LEU A 268 2.57 5.46 13.35
N GLU A 269 3.20 6.24 14.21
CA GLU A 269 4.05 7.36 13.78
C GLU A 269 5.25 6.87 12.96
N LYS A 270 5.91 5.79 13.39
CA LYS A 270 7.06 5.22 12.67
C LYS A 270 6.69 4.79 11.27
N ILE A 271 5.62 4.01 11.12
CA ILE A 271 5.17 3.51 9.81
C ILE A 271 4.73 4.68 8.92
N TYR A 272 4.00 5.66 9.48
CA TYR A 272 3.57 6.85 8.74
C TYR A 272 4.77 7.63 8.18
N VAL A 273 5.79 7.89 9.01
CA VAL A 273 7.02 8.61 8.58
C VAL A 273 7.76 7.82 7.50
N GLU A 274 7.83 6.50 7.59
CA GLU A 274 8.46 5.64 6.58
C GLU A 274 7.73 5.72 5.23
N ILE A 275 6.40 5.63 5.25
CA ILE A 275 5.58 5.78 4.04
C ILE A 275 5.81 7.16 3.42
N ARG A 276 5.74 8.21 4.22
CA ARG A 276 5.93 9.58 3.77
C ARG A 276 7.30 9.79 3.14
N SER A 277 8.37 9.31 3.78
CA SER A 277 9.73 9.38 3.23
C SER A 277 9.86 8.64 1.89
N SER A 278 9.21 7.50 1.76
CA SER A 278 9.16 6.75 0.49
C SER A 278 8.45 7.53 -0.61
N LEU A 279 7.33 8.20 -0.28
CA LEU A 279 6.58 9.04 -1.23
C LEU A 279 7.36 10.29 -1.66
N GLU A 280 8.10 10.92 -0.75
CA GLU A 280 8.99 12.04 -1.08
C GLU A 280 10.06 11.61 -2.08
N LEU A 281 10.72 10.46 -1.86
CA LEU A 281 11.69 9.89 -2.80
C LEU A 281 11.06 9.57 -4.16
N GLU A 282 9.85 9.01 -4.20
CA GLU A 282 9.11 8.77 -5.45
C GLU A 282 8.80 10.08 -6.19
N ASN A 283 8.34 11.11 -5.48
CA ASN A 283 8.01 12.42 -6.06
C ASN A 283 9.25 13.13 -6.61
N ASP A 284 10.40 12.94 -5.98
CA ASP A 284 11.69 13.39 -6.48
C ASP A 284 12.20 12.59 -7.68
N GLY A 285 11.36 11.75 -8.28
CA GLY A 285 11.68 10.92 -9.44
C GLY A 285 12.44 9.66 -9.07
N GLY A 286 12.29 9.18 -7.86
CA GLY A 286 12.76 7.87 -7.43
C GLY A 286 11.90 6.73 -7.98
N PRO A 287 12.31 5.48 -7.78
CA PRO A 287 11.56 4.32 -8.21
C PRO A 287 10.28 4.18 -7.38
N ARG A 288 9.18 3.82 -8.03
CA ARG A 288 7.93 3.50 -7.40
C ARG A 288 7.92 2.05 -6.93
N VAL A 289 7.56 1.85 -5.67
CA VAL A 289 7.40 0.52 -5.08
C VAL A 289 5.92 0.23 -4.86
N LYS A 290 5.45 -0.92 -5.30
CA LYS A 290 4.09 -1.38 -5.07
C LYS A 290 4.06 -2.84 -4.64
N VAL A 291 3.33 -3.11 -3.56
CA VAL A 291 3.07 -4.47 -3.07
C VAL A 291 1.70 -4.90 -3.59
N TYR A 292 1.63 -6.05 -4.27
CA TYR A 292 0.37 -6.60 -4.80
C TYR A 292 -0.21 -7.67 -3.92
N GLU A 293 0.67 -8.47 -3.31
CA GLU A 293 0.27 -9.65 -2.56
C GLU A 293 1.08 -9.78 -1.28
N ILE A 294 0.41 -10.22 -0.24
CA ILE A 294 1.00 -10.60 1.03
C ILE A 294 0.63 -12.05 1.27
N ALA A 295 1.65 -12.90 1.36
CA ALA A 295 1.49 -14.32 1.66
C ALA A 295 1.94 -14.55 3.11
N LEU A 296 1.01 -14.54 4.06
CA LEU A 296 1.28 -14.98 5.43
C LEU A 296 1.56 -16.49 5.42
N ARG A 297 2.68 -16.89 5.97
CA ARG A 297 3.12 -18.29 6.01
C ARG A 297 2.86 -18.90 7.37
N GLU A 298 3.05 -18.11 8.40
CA GLU A 298 2.98 -18.57 9.78
C GLU A 298 2.67 -17.39 10.71
N ALA A 299 1.83 -17.62 11.71
CA ALA A 299 1.57 -16.72 12.81
C ALA A 299 1.41 -17.58 14.07
N GLN A 300 2.43 -17.58 14.92
CA GLN A 300 2.47 -18.39 16.12
C GLN A 300 2.47 -17.51 17.38
N PRO A 301 1.77 -17.90 18.45
CA PRO A 301 1.87 -17.19 19.71
C PRO A 301 3.27 -17.33 20.30
N GLU A 302 3.83 -16.24 20.77
CA GLU A 302 5.09 -16.22 21.52
C GLU A 302 4.83 -15.68 22.93
N ALA A 303 5.65 -16.10 23.88
CA ALA A 303 5.55 -15.59 25.24
C ALA A 303 5.75 -14.06 25.23
N SER A 304 4.80 -13.33 25.82
CA SER A 304 4.89 -11.88 25.89
C SER A 304 6.13 -11.45 26.69
N PRO A 305 6.80 -10.36 26.27
CA PRO A 305 7.93 -9.82 27.01
C PRO A 305 7.55 -9.50 28.46
N ILE A 306 8.53 -9.59 29.36
CA ILE A 306 8.33 -9.22 30.76
C ILE A 306 7.95 -7.72 30.82
N GLY A 307 6.75 -7.42 31.31
CA GLY A 307 6.22 -6.05 31.40
C GLY A 307 5.20 -5.67 30.32
N ALA A 308 4.82 -6.60 29.44
CA ALA A 308 3.65 -6.42 28.57
C ALA A 308 2.37 -6.33 29.41
N GLU A 309 1.40 -5.55 28.95
CA GLU A 309 0.07 -5.53 29.55
C GLU A 309 -0.58 -6.91 29.45
N SER A 310 -1.42 -7.26 30.44
CA SER A 310 -1.96 -8.62 30.56
C SER A 310 -2.83 -9.07 29.37
N ASP A 311 -3.31 -8.12 28.57
CA ASP A 311 -4.20 -8.35 27.44
C ASP A 311 -3.51 -8.26 26.07
N ASP A 312 -2.17 -8.07 26.04
CA ASP A 312 -1.38 -8.08 24.82
C ASP A 312 -1.08 -9.49 24.34
N VAL A 313 -1.13 -9.67 23.03
CA VAL A 313 -0.72 -10.91 22.35
C VAL A 313 0.57 -10.67 21.58
N THR A 314 1.58 -11.47 21.84
CA THR A 314 2.80 -11.47 21.05
C THR A 314 2.74 -12.58 20.01
N VAL A 315 2.91 -12.24 18.74
CA VAL A 315 2.85 -13.15 17.60
C VAL A 315 4.19 -13.14 16.88
N LEU A 316 4.80 -14.30 16.73
CA LEU A 316 5.89 -14.49 15.76
C LEU A 316 5.27 -14.73 14.40
N ALA A 317 5.41 -13.74 13.51
CA ALA A 317 4.82 -13.76 12.17
C ALA A 317 5.90 -13.93 11.08
N ASN A 318 5.62 -14.79 10.11
CA ASN A 318 6.45 -14.99 8.92
C ASN A 318 5.61 -14.80 7.67
N TRP A 319 5.97 -13.81 6.84
CA TRP A 319 5.23 -13.52 5.61
C TRP A 319 6.17 -13.16 4.46
N ALA A 320 5.63 -13.22 3.26
CA ALA A 320 6.29 -12.73 2.06
C ALA A 320 5.45 -11.62 1.42
N THR A 321 6.12 -10.62 0.86
CA THR A 321 5.49 -9.63 -0.01
C THR A 321 5.92 -9.86 -1.44
N ILE A 322 4.96 -9.79 -2.36
CA ILE A 322 5.21 -9.82 -3.80
C ILE A 322 4.81 -8.45 -4.34
N GLY A 323 5.73 -7.80 -5.00
CA GLY A 323 5.52 -6.47 -5.53
C GLY A 323 6.41 -6.15 -6.72
N GLU A 324 6.30 -4.93 -7.20
CA GLU A 324 7.14 -4.43 -8.27
C GLU A 324 7.77 -3.09 -7.91
N VAL A 325 8.91 -2.84 -8.52
CA VAL A 325 9.61 -1.57 -8.49
C VAL A 325 9.66 -1.06 -9.93
N THR A 326 8.99 0.05 -10.20
CA THR A 326 8.86 0.62 -11.54
C THR A 326 9.52 1.98 -11.63
N HIS A 327 10.22 2.22 -12.75
CA HIS A 327 10.85 3.49 -13.02
C HIS A 327 11.08 3.66 -14.52
N TRP A 328 10.50 4.71 -15.13
CA TRP A 328 10.58 5.05 -16.56
C TRP A 328 10.41 3.84 -17.50
N GLY A 329 9.32 3.07 -17.29
CA GLY A 329 8.99 1.91 -18.11
C GLY A 329 9.89 0.69 -17.89
N HIS A 330 10.68 0.68 -16.83
CA HIS A 330 11.45 -0.46 -16.40
C HIS A 330 10.88 -1.02 -15.10
N THR A 331 10.47 -2.27 -15.10
CA THR A 331 9.80 -2.91 -13.98
C THR A 331 10.60 -4.11 -13.49
N HIS A 332 10.81 -4.15 -12.19
CA HIS A 332 11.40 -5.29 -11.48
C HIS A 332 10.36 -5.89 -10.54
N GLU A 333 10.06 -7.15 -10.72
CA GLU A 333 9.31 -7.92 -9.73
C GLU A 333 10.25 -8.26 -8.56
N ARG A 334 9.75 -8.08 -7.36
CA ARG A 334 10.50 -8.27 -6.12
C ARG A 334 9.68 -9.06 -5.13
N THR A 335 10.29 -10.10 -4.57
CA THR A 335 9.73 -10.85 -3.45
C THR A 335 10.65 -10.70 -2.24
N ASN A 336 10.11 -10.19 -1.15
CA ASN A 336 10.80 -10.13 0.13
C ASN A 336 10.11 -11.07 1.12
N ARG A 337 10.89 -11.70 1.99
CA ARG A 337 10.42 -12.44 3.17
C ARG A 337 10.75 -11.66 4.40
N TYR A 338 9.84 -11.69 5.34
CA TYR A 338 9.95 -11.04 6.63
C TYR A 338 9.63 -12.02 7.74
N GLU A 339 10.38 -11.92 8.82
CA GLU A 339 10.09 -12.56 10.09
C GLU A 339 10.13 -11.48 11.17
N ALA A 340 9.05 -11.34 11.93
CA ALA A 340 8.94 -10.31 12.94
C ALA A 340 8.12 -10.76 14.13
N ARG A 341 8.45 -10.20 15.27
CA ARG A 341 7.65 -10.26 16.48
C ARG A 341 6.67 -9.08 16.48
N MET A 342 5.36 -9.39 16.48
CA MET A 342 4.28 -8.42 16.49
C MET A 342 3.62 -8.42 17.86
N GLN A 343 3.48 -7.23 18.46
CA GLN A 343 2.67 -7.02 19.66
C GLN A 343 1.31 -6.50 19.21
N ILE A 344 0.25 -7.20 19.59
CA ILE A 344 -1.13 -6.90 19.21
C ILE A 344 -1.92 -6.68 20.49
N SER A 345 -2.56 -5.53 20.61
CA SER A 345 -3.36 -5.13 21.77
C SER A 345 -4.82 -4.94 21.39
N PRO A 346 -5.75 -5.19 22.33
CA PRO A 346 -7.15 -4.86 22.13
C PRO A 346 -7.38 -3.35 22.30
N PHE A 347 -8.16 -2.76 21.40
CA PHE A 347 -8.62 -1.38 21.46
C PHE A 347 -10.14 -1.37 21.24
N ASP A 348 -10.90 -1.11 22.29
CA ASP A 348 -12.36 -1.20 22.25
C ASP A 348 -12.81 -2.57 21.69
N GLU A 349 -13.41 -2.59 20.52
CA GLU A 349 -13.91 -3.80 19.85
C GLU A 349 -12.95 -4.38 18.82
N THR A 350 -11.77 -3.80 18.60
CA THR A 350 -10.84 -4.19 17.54
C THR A 350 -9.44 -4.47 18.08
N TRP A 351 -8.63 -5.20 17.30
CA TRP A 351 -7.22 -5.44 17.59
C TRP A 351 -6.34 -4.49 16.77
N LYS A 352 -5.26 -3.98 17.40
CA LYS A 352 -4.27 -3.14 16.71
C LYS A 352 -2.84 -3.60 17.01
N VAL A 353 -1.95 -3.43 16.05
CA VAL A 353 -0.50 -3.64 16.25
C VAL A 353 0.07 -2.43 16.98
N VAL A 354 0.71 -2.68 18.12
CA VAL A 354 1.34 -1.62 18.93
C VAL A 354 2.86 -1.72 18.92
N GLY A 355 3.41 -2.86 18.53
CA GLY A 355 4.84 -3.10 18.41
C GLY A 355 5.17 -4.03 17.24
N LEU A 356 6.30 -3.79 16.60
CA LEU A 356 6.83 -4.60 15.52
C LEU A 356 8.35 -4.63 15.60
N ASP A 357 8.92 -5.79 15.92
CA ASP A 357 10.35 -6.05 15.91
C ASP A 357 10.70 -6.92 14.71
N LEU A 358 11.37 -6.36 13.73
CA LEU A 358 11.83 -7.08 12.56
C LEU A 358 13.05 -7.95 12.94
N LEU A 359 12.89 -9.27 12.87
CA LEU A 359 13.94 -10.24 13.22
C LEU A 359 14.78 -10.61 12.00
N ASN A 360 14.13 -10.74 10.84
CA ASN A 360 14.80 -11.07 9.59
C ASN A 360 14.09 -10.45 8.38
N GLU A 361 14.90 -9.98 7.43
CA GLU A 361 14.45 -9.56 6.10
C GLU A 361 15.34 -10.19 5.03
N GLU A 362 14.74 -10.95 4.13
CA GLU A 362 15.44 -11.61 3.02
C GLU A 362 14.81 -11.26 1.69
N ARG A 363 15.64 -10.80 0.75
CA ARG A 363 15.23 -10.65 -0.64
C ARG A 363 15.38 -11.99 -1.37
N VAL A 364 14.25 -12.64 -1.72
CA VAL A 364 14.24 -14.00 -2.27
C VAL A 364 14.42 -14.01 -3.78
N GLN A 365 13.79 -13.08 -4.49
CA GLN A 365 13.80 -13.07 -5.94
C GLN A 365 13.76 -11.65 -6.51
N LYS A 366 14.52 -11.45 -7.59
CA LYS A 366 14.47 -10.26 -8.42
C LYS A 366 14.37 -10.69 -9.88
N VAL A 367 13.19 -10.54 -10.49
CA VAL A 367 13.00 -10.75 -11.93
C VAL A 367 12.89 -9.39 -12.61
N SER A 368 13.80 -9.10 -13.53
CA SER A 368 13.76 -7.86 -14.32
C SER A 368 12.95 -8.12 -15.59
N ARG A 369 11.86 -7.38 -15.78
CA ARG A 369 11.10 -7.36 -17.03
C ARG A 369 11.23 -5.99 -17.67
N ARG A 370 11.77 -5.93 -18.88
CA ARG A 370 11.48 -4.80 -19.76
C ARG A 370 10.04 -4.98 -20.25
N ILE A 371 9.21 -3.95 -20.14
CA ILE A 371 7.93 -3.94 -20.84
C ILE A 371 8.30 -4.09 -22.31
N ALA A 372 7.92 -5.22 -22.91
CA ALA A 372 8.34 -5.57 -24.25
C ALA A 372 7.96 -4.42 -25.22
N ASN A 373 8.88 -4.04 -26.10
CA ASN A 373 8.48 -3.24 -27.26
C ASN A 373 7.26 -3.92 -27.89
N PRO A 374 6.14 -3.23 -28.11
CA PRO A 374 5.01 -3.82 -28.80
C PRO A 374 5.52 -4.29 -30.16
N THR A 375 5.68 -5.58 -30.29
CA THR A 375 5.88 -6.23 -31.60
C THR A 375 4.70 -5.78 -32.42
N ALA A 376 4.95 -5.19 -33.57
CA ALA A 376 3.94 -4.64 -34.46
C ALA A 376 2.70 -5.55 -34.45
N VAL A 377 1.56 -4.99 -34.01
CA VAL A 377 0.27 -5.60 -34.27
C VAL A 377 0.20 -5.69 -35.79
N SER A 378 0.25 -6.91 -36.32
CA SER A 378 0.12 -7.23 -37.72
C SER A 378 -1.05 -6.44 -38.27
N ALA A 379 -0.81 -5.62 -39.32
CA ALA A 379 -1.87 -5.01 -40.07
C ALA A 379 -2.89 -6.11 -40.43
N PRO A 380 -4.19 -5.83 -40.44
CA PRO A 380 -5.18 -6.82 -40.81
C PRO A 380 -4.80 -7.37 -42.17
N SER A 381 -4.58 -8.70 -42.23
CA SER A 381 -4.28 -9.39 -43.46
C SER A 381 -5.37 -9.05 -44.47
N LYS A 382 -4.97 -8.47 -45.62
CA LYS A 382 -5.83 -8.37 -46.81
C LYS A 382 -6.47 -9.75 -46.95
N LYS A 383 -7.79 -9.82 -46.98
CA LYS A 383 -8.56 -10.99 -47.34
C LYS A 383 -7.99 -11.48 -48.66
N GLU A 384 -7.45 -12.67 -48.62
CA GLU A 384 -7.14 -13.47 -49.82
C GLU A 384 -8.46 -13.73 -50.52
N GLU A 385 -8.56 -13.16 -51.73
CA GLU A 385 -9.66 -13.35 -52.66
C GLU A 385 -9.65 -14.84 -53.05
N VAL A 386 -10.64 -15.57 -52.53
CA VAL A 386 -10.82 -16.99 -52.82
C VAL A 386 -11.13 -17.11 -54.30
N GLU A 387 -10.13 -17.51 -55.07
CA GLU A 387 -10.24 -17.95 -56.48
C GLU A 387 -11.25 -19.10 -56.56
N LYS A 388 -12.33 -18.86 -57.33
CA LYS A 388 -13.37 -19.86 -57.59
C LYS A 388 -12.75 -21.05 -58.35
N PRO A 389 -13.01 -22.29 -57.93
CA PRO A 389 -12.55 -23.43 -58.70
C PRO A 389 -13.26 -23.52 -60.06
N THR A 390 -12.47 -23.54 -61.14
CA THR A 390 -12.88 -23.82 -62.51
C THR A 390 -13.40 -25.28 -62.58
N LYS A 391 -14.58 -25.41 -63.16
CA LYS A 391 -15.30 -26.60 -63.44
C LYS A 391 -14.55 -27.48 -64.44
N PRO A 392 -14.36 -28.81 -64.27
CA PRO A 392 -13.74 -29.65 -65.24
C PRO A 392 -14.71 -29.93 -66.39
N GLU A 393 -14.25 -29.71 -67.59
CA GLU A 393 -14.86 -30.22 -68.85
C GLU A 393 -14.77 -31.75 -68.89
N LYS A 394 -15.88 -32.41 -69.26
CA LYS A 394 -15.94 -33.84 -69.54
C LYS A 394 -15.73 -34.07 -71.02
N PRO A 395 -15.19 -35.21 -71.35
CA PRO A 395 -14.83 -35.59 -72.73
C PRO A 395 -16.00 -35.85 -73.67
#